data_70169ead5dbecaef7df6d6ccae57f8ad
#
_entry.id   70169ead5dbecaef7df6d6ccae57f8ad
#
_cell.length_a   1.000
_cell.length_b   1.000
_cell.length_c   1.000
_cell.angle_alpha   90.00
_cell.angle_beta   90.00
_cell.angle_gamma   90.00
#
_symmetry.space_group_name_H-M   'P 1'
#
loop_
_entity.id
_entity.type
_entity.pdbx_description
1 polymer ?
#
loop_
_entity_poly.entity_id
_entity_poly.type
_entity_poly.pdbx_seq_one_letter_code
_entity_poly.pdbx_strand_id
1 'polypeptide(L)'
;MNIFKVIKCDGKDCGNDVFVWKFPGEDFNTLSQLIVHESQEAIFFKDGQALDTFGPGRYTLHSQNIPLIRRLVNLPFNGESPFHCEVYFINTATIMGIKWGTDTKVKLFDPTSGMHISIGASGEFNMRVTDSRKLLLKTVGTTNGLIVTSNSSKDEKFDSQPGEFKKYFRSQIVTKVKSYLTRVIREQNINVLQIDEHLELMSDALRDKINEGLDEYGLTIPEFFVMRFVTPEDDPSDPSYEQFLHMKKLYGQKFIKLQEREVQATEA
;
A
#
# COMPACT_ATOMS: atom_id res chain seq x y z
N MET A 1 -6.24 25.27 -35.88
CA MET A 1 -6.55 25.96 -34.61
C MET A 1 -5.62 25.38 -33.57
N ASN A 2 -4.53 26.09 -33.22
CA ASN A 2 -3.55 25.59 -32.23
C ASN A 2 -4.18 25.62 -30.84
N ILE A 3 -4.69 24.48 -30.39
CA ILE A 3 -5.24 24.35 -29.05
C ILE A 3 -4.09 24.07 -28.10
N PHE A 4 -3.68 25.09 -27.36
CA PHE A 4 -2.77 24.91 -26.21
C PHE A 4 -3.45 24.01 -25.18
N LYS A 5 -2.88 22.83 -24.95
CA LYS A 5 -3.38 21.95 -23.90
C LYS A 5 -2.62 22.22 -22.61
N VAL A 6 -3.35 22.32 -21.50
CA VAL A 6 -2.78 22.28 -20.17
C VAL A 6 -2.96 20.87 -19.64
N ILE A 7 -1.83 20.23 -19.39
CA ILE A 7 -1.74 18.85 -18.87
C ILE A 7 -1.52 18.97 -17.37
N LYS A 8 -2.51 18.63 -16.60
CA LYS A 8 -2.46 18.67 -15.13
C LYS A 8 -3.44 17.68 -14.53
N CYS A 9 -3.17 17.29 -13.30
CA CYS A 9 -4.06 16.47 -12.53
C CYS A 9 -4.63 17.29 -11.36
N ASP A 10 -5.92 17.66 -11.47
CA ASP A 10 -6.62 18.48 -10.48
C ASP A 10 -7.95 17.85 -10.06
N GLY A 11 -8.45 18.26 -8.90
CA GLY A 11 -9.80 17.98 -8.45
C GLY A 11 -10.05 16.54 -8.03
N LYS A 12 -11.25 16.04 -8.33
CA LYS A 12 -11.72 14.73 -7.85
C LYS A 12 -10.97 13.55 -8.45
N ASP A 13 -10.46 13.70 -9.66
CA ASP A 13 -9.75 12.63 -10.38
C ASP A 13 -8.36 12.35 -9.80
N CYS A 14 -7.82 13.31 -9.02
CA CYS A 14 -6.52 13.26 -8.37
C CYS A 14 -6.62 13.38 -6.85
N GLY A 15 -7.71 12.88 -6.28
CA GLY A 15 -7.90 12.86 -4.82
C GLY A 15 -6.82 12.02 -4.11
N ASN A 16 -6.72 12.20 -2.79
CA ASN A 16 -5.76 11.48 -1.95
C ASN A 16 -5.88 9.95 -2.03
N ASP A 17 -6.94 9.45 -2.65
CA ASP A 17 -7.20 8.02 -2.81
C ASP A 17 -6.68 7.43 -4.11
N VAL A 18 -6.18 8.27 -5.03
CA VAL A 18 -5.67 7.88 -6.34
C VAL A 18 -4.16 7.85 -6.31
N PHE A 19 -3.56 6.70 -6.60
CA PHE A 19 -2.11 6.54 -6.71
C PHE A 19 -1.58 6.89 -8.09
N VAL A 20 -2.26 6.43 -9.13
CA VAL A 20 -1.88 6.64 -10.53
C VAL A 20 -3.10 7.06 -11.32
N TRP A 21 -2.97 8.15 -12.06
CA TRP A 21 -4.01 8.67 -12.94
C TRP A 21 -3.45 8.91 -14.33
N LYS A 22 -4.14 8.39 -15.35
CA LYS A 22 -3.81 8.63 -16.75
C LYS A 22 -4.52 9.87 -17.25
N PHE A 23 -3.78 10.84 -17.78
CA PHE A 23 -4.36 11.99 -18.44
C PHE A 23 -5.16 11.56 -19.69
N PRO A 24 -6.37 12.12 -19.92
CA PRO A 24 -7.27 11.62 -20.97
C PRO A 24 -6.85 11.99 -22.41
N GLY A 25 -5.80 12.75 -22.59
CA GLY A 25 -5.29 13.15 -23.90
C GLY A 25 -3.97 12.46 -24.21
N GLU A 26 -3.75 12.10 -25.47
CA GLU A 26 -2.52 11.46 -25.93
C GLU A 26 -1.79 12.28 -27.01
N ASP A 27 -2.47 13.28 -27.61
CA ASP A 27 -1.89 14.17 -28.64
C ASP A 27 -1.54 15.51 -28.00
N PHE A 28 -0.27 15.85 -28.01
CA PHE A 28 0.27 17.10 -27.49
C PHE A 28 1.09 17.85 -28.52
N ASN A 29 1.07 19.17 -28.44
CA ASN A 29 1.95 20.02 -29.23
C ASN A 29 3.09 20.58 -28.37
N THR A 30 4.11 21.13 -29.01
CA THR A 30 5.31 21.66 -28.35
C THR A 30 5.04 22.86 -27.44
N LEU A 31 3.87 23.49 -27.53
CA LEU A 31 3.46 24.62 -26.69
C LEU A 31 2.53 24.23 -25.55
N SER A 32 2.15 22.94 -25.44
CA SER A 32 1.38 22.44 -24.35
C SER A 32 2.17 22.61 -23.02
N GLN A 33 1.46 22.89 -21.95
CA GLN A 33 2.04 23.07 -20.62
C GLN A 33 1.71 21.89 -19.71
N LEU A 34 2.74 21.32 -19.10
CA LEU A 34 2.61 20.34 -18.04
C LEU A 34 2.71 21.06 -16.68
N ILE A 35 1.75 20.85 -15.81
CA ILE A 35 1.75 21.35 -14.44
C ILE A 35 1.71 20.14 -13.50
N VAL A 36 2.73 20.00 -12.67
CA VAL A 36 2.88 18.95 -11.67
C VAL A 36 2.84 19.60 -10.28
N HIS A 37 1.94 19.14 -9.42
CA HIS A 37 1.82 19.64 -8.05
C HIS A 37 2.89 19.05 -7.13
N GLU A 38 3.12 19.68 -5.95
CA GLU A 38 4.16 19.29 -4.99
C GLU A 38 4.11 17.82 -4.53
N SER A 39 2.91 17.25 -4.48
CA SER A 39 2.71 15.84 -4.09
C SER A 39 2.56 14.89 -5.28
N GLN A 40 3.05 15.27 -6.46
CA GLN A 40 2.89 14.50 -7.68
C GLN A 40 4.20 14.38 -8.44
N GLU A 41 4.27 13.33 -9.25
CA GLU A 41 5.20 13.20 -10.37
C GLU A 41 4.41 12.88 -11.64
N ALA A 42 4.89 13.38 -12.78
CA ALA A 42 4.31 13.04 -14.08
C ALA A 42 5.31 12.25 -14.91
N ILE A 43 4.85 11.18 -15.54
CA ILE A 43 5.67 10.33 -16.42
C ILE A 43 5.04 10.29 -17.80
N PHE A 44 5.84 10.62 -18.80
CA PHE A 44 5.48 10.42 -20.20
C PHE A 44 5.77 8.98 -20.60
N PHE A 45 4.80 8.37 -21.28
CA PHE A 45 4.86 6.97 -21.66
C PHE A 45 4.51 6.81 -23.15
N LYS A 46 5.33 6.09 -23.87
CA LYS A 46 5.12 5.84 -25.30
C LYS A 46 5.66 4.47 -25.70
N ASP A 47 4.90 3.79 -26.54
CA ASP A 47 5.29 2.49 -27.15
C ASP A 47 5.76 1.48 -26.08
N GLY A 48 5.08 1.43 -24.93
CA GLY A 48 5.42 0.52 -23.82
C GLY A 48 6.63 0.97 -22.97
N GLN A 49 7.15 2.18 -23.18
CA GLN A 49 8.32 2.70 -22.49
C GLN A 49 8.02 3.97 -21.70
N ALA A 50 8.44 3.99 -20.43
CA ALA A 50 8.46 5.21 -19.63
C ALA A 50 9.61 6.11 -20.13
N LEU A 51 9.28 7.31 -20.57
CA LEU A 51 10.23 8.29 -21.08
C LEU A 51 10.75 9.17 -19.93
N ASP A 52 10.39 10.47 -19.95
CA ASP A 52 10.81 11.45 -18.97
C ASP A 52 9.89 11.46 -17.75
N THR A 53 10.47 11.66 -16.57
CA THR A 53 9.76 11.89 -15.31
C THR A 53 9.93 13.34 -14.89
N PHE A 54 8.84 13.99 -14.53
CA PHE A 54 8.78 15.39 -14.11
C PHE A 54 8.33 15.47 -12.66
N GLY A 55 9.15 16.11 -11.84
CA GLY A 55 8.78 16.50 -10.47
C GLY A 55 7.88 17.74 -10.44
N PRO A 56 7.59 18.27 -9.24
CA PRO A 56 6.76 19.46 -9.08
C PRO A 56 7.25 20.65 -9.89
N GLY A 57 6.32 21.35 -10.54
CA GLY A 57 6.65 22.53 -11.34
C GLY A 57 5.77 22.72 -12.56
N ARG A 58 6.11 23.75 -13.33
CA ARG A 58 5.50 24.07 -14.61
C ARG A 58 6.51 23.91 -15.75
N TYR A 59 6.15 23.10 -16.75
CA TYR A 59 7.00 22.78 -17.88
C TYR A 59 6.27 23.09 -19.18
N THR A 60 6.93 23.80 -20.11
CA THR A 60 6.45 23.91 -21.49
C THR A 60 7.07 22.76 -22.28
N LEU A 61 6.27 22.00 -23.00
CA LEU A 61 6.72 20.83 -23.76
C LEU A 61 7.56 21.21 -24.99
N HIS A 62 8.32 22.29 -24.89
CA HIS A 62 9.22 22.73 -25.96
C HIS A 62 10.42 21.77 -26.00
N SER A 63 10.69 21.23 -27.18
CA SER A 63 11.64 20.15 -27.47
C SER A 63 13.06 20.32 -26.93
N GLN A 64 13.48 21.54 -26.57
CA GLN A 64 14.86 21.80 -26.14
C GLN A 64 15.17 21.35 -24.72
N ASN A 65 14.15 21.27 -23.84
CA ASN A 65 14.34 21.02 -22.41
C ASN A 65 13.98 19.60 -21.95
N ILE A 66 13.55 18.73 -22.86
CA ILE A 66 13.08 17.38 -22.52
C ILE A 66 13.85 16.35 -23.36
N PRO A 67 14.89 15.71 -22.79
CA PRO A 67 15.86 14.93 -23.55
C PRO A 67 15.28 13.77 -24.37
N LEU A 68 14.30 13.04 -23.83
CA LEU A 68 13.73 11.88 -24.51
C LEU A 68 12.61 12.31 -25.48
N ILE A 69 11.79 13.28 -25.11
CA ILE A 69 10.77 13.86 -26.02
C ILE A 69 11.45 14.55 -27.23
N ARG A 70 12.63 15.17 -27.04
CA ARG A 70 13.43 15.73 -28.11
C ARG A 70 13.74 14.72 -29.21
N ARG A 71 13.97 13.46 -28.88
CA ARG A 71 14.21 12.40 -29.89
C ARG A 71 12.95 12.08 -30.69
N LEU A 72 11.77 12.26 -30.10
CA LEU A 72 10.47 12.01 -30.76
C LEU A 72 10.06 13.19 -31.66
N VAL A 73 10.38 14.43 -31.27
CA VAL A 73 10.01 15.65 -31.99
C VAL A 73 10.93 15.92 -33.21
N ASN A 74 12.16 15.42 -33.16
CA ASN A 74 13.14 15.59 -34.25
C ASN A 74 12.96 14.62 -35.44
N LEU A 75 11.90 13.79 -35.45
CA LEU A 75 11.51 13.07 -36.65
C LEU A 75 10.99 14.09 -37.70
N PRO A 76 11.30 13.95 -39.01
CA PRO A 76 10.91 14.91 -40.01
C PRO A 76 9.41 14.83 -40.26
N PHE A 77 8.65 15.61 -39.49
CA PHE A 77 7.23 15.85 -39.76
C PHE A 77 7.05 17.26 -40.30
N ASN A 78 6.37 17.40 -41.40
CA ASN A 78 6.02 18.67 -42.03
C ASN A 78 5.15 19.55 -41.11
N GLY A 79 5.72 20.11 -40.05
CA GLY A 79 5.21 21.31 -39.37
C GLY A 79 3.96 21.20 -38.46
N GLU A 80 3.22 20.10 -38.44
CA GLU A 80 1.94 20.00 -37.73
C GLU A 80 1.70 18.70 -36.94
N SER A 81 2.72 17.92 -36.62
CA SER A 81 2.44 16.67 -35.91
C SER A 81 2.43 16.87 -34.42
N PRO A 82 1.28 16.65 -33.74
CA PRO A 82 1.28 16.43 -32.32
C PRO A 82 2.09 15.16 -32.06
N PHE A 83 2.97 15.19 -31.06
CA PHE A 83 3.58 13.95 -30.58
C PHE A 83 2.56 13.17 -29.79
N HIS A 84 2.42 11.89 -30.11
CA HIS A 84 1.50 10.98 -29.47
C HIS A 84 2.21 10.26 -28.30
N CYS A 85 1.74 10.48 -27.10
CA CYS A 85 2.21 9.78 -25.91
C CYS A 85 1.16 9.84 -24.80
N GLU A 86 1.24 8.94 -23.87
CA GLU A 86 0.42 8.92 -22.66
C GLU A 86 1.12 9.71 -21.55
N VAL A 87 0.35 10.35 -20.66
CA VAL A 87 0.87 11.04 -19.50
C VAL A 87 0.21 10.46 -18.25
N TYR A 88 1.04 9.95 -17.34
CA TYR A 88 0.61 9.42 -16.06
C TYR A 88 1.05 10.33 -14.95
N PHE A 89 0.13 10.66 -14.04
CA PHE A 89 0.40 11.37 -12.81
C PHE A 89 0.40 10.38 -11.67
N ILE A 90 1.44 10.41 -10.85
CA ILE A 90 1.63 9.56 -9.70
C ILE A 90 1.56 10.41 -8.43
N ASN A 91 0.70 10.02 -7.49
CA ASN A 91 0.61 10.67 -6.19
C ASN A 91 1.75 10.17 -5.30
N THR A 92 2.64 11.08 -4.88
CA THR A 92 3.78 10.79 -4.00
C THR A 92 3.49 11.12 -2.54
N ALA A 93 2.31 11.69 -2.24
CA ALA A 93 1.88 11.90 -0.85
C ALA A 93 1.69 10.56 -0.12
N THR A 94 1.85 10.61 1.19
CA THR A 94 1.51 9.47 2.03
C THR A 94 -0.01 9.35 2.15
N ILE A 95 -0.55 8.22 1.73
CA ILE A 95 -1.97 7.90 1.90
C ILE A 95 -2.14 7.24 3.26
N MET A 96 -2.96 7.86 4.09
CA MET A 96 -3.11 7.49 5.50
C MET A 96 -4.38 6.68 5.77
N GLY A 97 -4.35 5.89 6.84
CA GLY A 97 -5.51 5.24 7.43
C GLY A 97 -6.14 4.15 6.55
N ILE A 98 -5.34 3.39 5.80
CA ILE A 98 -5.84 2.25 5.04
C ILE A 98 -6.12 1.10 6.00
N LYS A 99 -7.40 0.82 6.24
CA LYS A 99 -7.84 -0.24 7.16
C LYS A 99 -7.59 -1.63 6.58
N TRP A 100 -7.12 -2.53 7.43
CA TRP A 100 -6.92 -3.94 7.10
C TRP A 100 -7.44 -4.86 8.20
N GLY A 101 -7.69 -6.10 7.86
CA GLY A 101 -8.08 -7.14 8.80
C GLY A 101 -7.98 -8.49 8.13
N THR A 102 -7.68 -9.51 8.92
CA THR A 102 -7.67 -10.90 8.43
C THR A 102 -9.12 -11.35 8.20
N ASP A 103 -9.40 -11.81 7.00
CA ASP A 103 -10.70 -12.36 6.60
C ASP A 103 -11.02 -13.69 7.29
N THR A 104 -9.97 -14.44 7.61
CA THR A 104 -10.03 -15.69 8.35
C THR A 104 -8.96 -15.73 9.42
N LYS A 105 -9.28 -16.33 10.57
CA LYS A 105 -8.30 -16.54 11.64
C LYS A 105 -7.16 -17.45 11.16
N VAL A 106 -5.95 -17.16 11.63
CA VAL A 106 -4.74 -17.94 11.37
C VAL A 106 -4.58 -18.96 12.49
N LYS A 107 -4.44 -20.23 12.14
CA LYS A 107 -4.21 -21.31 13.10
C LYS A 107 -2.73 -21.41 13.43
N LEU A 108 -2.39 -21.44 14.69
CA LEU A 108 -1.03 -21.60 15.18
C LEU A 108 -1.00 -22.56 16.39
N PHE A 109 0.15 -23.17 16.62
CA PHE A 109 0.45 -23.88 17.84
C PHE A 109 1.22 -22.94 18.77
N ASP A 110 0.66 -22.68 19.94
CA ASP A 110 1.32 -21.90 21.00
C ASP A 110 2.09 -22.83 21.92
N PRO A 111 3.44 -22.80 21.90
CA PRO A 111 4.25 -23.70 22.72
C PRO A 111 4.14 -23.41 24.23
N THR A 112 3.74 -22.20 24.60
CA THR A 112 3.61 -21.79 26.01
C THR A 112 2.41 -22.42 26.67
N SER A 113 1.27 -22.45 25.99
CA SER A 113 0.04 -23.08 26.46
C SER A 113 -0.11 -24.54 26.03
N GLY A 114 0.66 -25.00 25.02
CA GLY A 114 0.52 -26.31 24.40
C GLY A 114 -0.75 -26.46 23.55
N MET A 115 -1.37 -25.36 23.16
CA MET A 115 -2.66 -25.34 22.47
C MET A 115 -2.55 -24.97 21.00
N HIS A 116 -3.47 -25.51 20.19
CA HIS A 116 -3.76 -24.96 18.87
C HIS A 116 -4.77 -23.83 19.01
N ILE A 117 -4.37 -22.63 18.63
CA ILE A 117 -5.15 -21.40 18.77
C ILE A 117 -5.40 -20.79 17.40
N SER A 118 -6.58 -20.23 17.20
CA SER A 118 -6.93 -19.46 16.00
C SER A 118 -6.97 -17.98 16.33
N ILE A 119 -6.09 -17.18 15.71
CA ILE A 119 -6.03 -15.75 15.95
C ILE A 119 -6.32 -14.96 14.67
N GLY A 120 -7.04 -13.86 14.81
CA GLY A 120 -7.20 -12.83 13.81
C GLY A 120 -6.46 -11.57 14.21
N ALA A 121 -6.27 -10.65 13.27
CA ALA A 121 -5.70 -9.34 13.55
C ALA A 121 -6.34 -8.29 12.65
N SER A 122 -6.40 -7.06 13.13
CA SER A 122 -6.87 -5.90 12.36
C SER A 122 -6.15 -4.62 12.77
N GLY A 123 -6.18 -3.65 11.88
CA GLY A 123 -5.54 -2.37 12.13
C GLY A 123 -5.58 -1.47 10.91
N GLU A 124 -4.60 -0.59 10.81
CA GLU A 124 -4.45 0.31 9.67
C GLU A 124 -2.97 0.51 9.29
N PHE A 125 -2.73 1.00 8.11
CA PHE A 125 -1.40 1.34 7.64
C PHE A 125 -1.43 2.59 6.75
N ASN A 126 -0.29 3.21 6.63
CA ASN A 126 -0.03 4.30 5.71
C ASN A 126 0.84 3.80 4.56
N MET A 127 0.59 4.28 3.35
CA MET A 127 1.32 3.86 2.16
C MET A 127 1.82 5.06 1.36
N ARG A 128 3.02 4.95 0.81
CA ARG A 128 3.65 5.99 -0.02
C ARG A 128 4.37 5.37 -1.21
N VAL A 129 4.36 6.10 -2.33
CA VAL A 129 5.18 5.79 -3.50
C VAL A 129 6.61 6.28 -3.24
N THR A 130 7.59 5.41 -3.44
CA THR A 130 9.03 5.71 -3.33
C THR A 130 9.71 5.76 -4.69
N ASP A 131 9.15 5.06 -5.68
CA ASP A 131 9.65 5.03 -7.05
C ASP A 131 8.47 4.97 -8.02
N SER A 132 8.11 6.14 -8.55
CA SER A 132 6.97 6.31 -9.46
C SER A 132 7.14 5.55 -10.77
N ARG A 133 8.38 5.48 -11.28
CA ARG A 133 8.67 4.76 -12.52
C ARG A 133 8.53 3.25 -12.33
N LYS A 134 9.06 2.72 -11.24
CA LYS A 134 8.93 1.30 -10.88
C LYS A 134 7.45 0.92 -10.69
N LEU A 135 6.68 1.76 -9.98
CA LEU A 135 5.25 1.56 -9.79
C LEU A 135 4.52 1.53 -11.14
N LEU A 136 4.75 2.52 -11.99
CA LEU A 136 4.09 2.61 -13.30
C LEU A 136 4.39 1.38 -14.16
N LEU A 137 5.66 0.99 -14.30
CA LEU A 137 6.06 -0.16 -15.12
C LEU A 137 5.49 -1.49 -14.61
N LYS A 138 5.27 -1.61 -13.31
CA LYS A 138 4.67 -2.83 -12.70
C LYS A 138 3.13 -2.83 -12.79
N THR A 139 2.50 -1.67 -12.94
CA THR A 139 1.03 -1.56 -12.96
C THR A 139 0.44 -1.38 -14.35
N VAL A 140 1.18 -0.73 -15.28
CA VAL A 140 0.77 -0.59 -16.68
C VAL A 140 0.79 -1.95 -17.37
N GLY A 141 -0.34 -2.36 -17.92
CA GLY A 141 -0.48 -3.60 -18.67
C GLY A 141 -0.65 -4.88 -17.85
N THR A 142 -0.50 -4.84 -16.52
CA THR A 142 -0.65 -6.04 -15.67
C THR A 142 -2.01 -6.17 -15.01
N THR A 143 -2.70 -5.07 -14.79
CA THR A 143 -4.00 -5.06 -14.10
C THR A 143 -4.90 -3.96 -14.66
N ASN A 144 -5.91 -4.38 -15.40
CA ASN A 144 -7.01 -3.49 -15.75
C ASN A 144 -7.64 -2.96 -14.46
N GLY A 145 -7.68 -1.63 -14.27
CA GLY A 145 -8.38 -1.00 -13.16
C GLY A 145 -7.51 -0.45 -12.03
N LEU A 146 -6.18 -0.62 -12.04
CA LEU A 146 -5.31 0.04 -11.06
C LEU A 146 -5.02 1.51 -11.41
N ILE A 147 -5.21 1.89 -12.67
CA ILE A 147 -4.97 3.24 -13.16
C ILE A 147 -6.32 3.92 -13.40
N VAL A 148 -6.56 5.04 -12.73
CA VAL A 148 -7.77 5.83 -12.93
C VAL A 148 -7.64 6.64 -14.21
N THR A 149 -8.64 6.56 -15.10
CA THR A 149 -8.75 7.38 -16.31
C THR A 149 -10.04 8.17 -16.24
N SER A 150 -10.00 9.46 -16.60
CA SER A 150 -11.19 10.34 -16.56
C SER A 150 -12.14 10.17 -17.75
N ASN A 151 -11.83 9.31 -18.71
CA ASN A 151 -12.64 9.06 -19.91
C ASN A 151 -13.53 7.82 -19.80
N SER A 152 -14.16 7.56 -18.68
CA SER A 152 -15.32 6.71 -18.71
C SER A 152 -16.51 7.50 -19.31
N SER A 153 -16.58 7.52 -20.65
CA SER A 153 -17.87 7.72 -21.33
C SER A 153 -18.84 6.73 -20.70
N LYS A 154 -20.05 7.19 -20.37
CA LYS A 154 -21.07 6.47 -19.60
C LYS A 154 -21.49 5.10 -20.14
N ASP A 155 -20.89 4.63 -21.23
CA ASP A 155 -21.28 3.43 -21.97
C ASP A 155 -20.27 2.28 -21.92
N GLU A 156 -19.07 2.46 -21.37
CA GLU A 156 -18.13 1.35 -21.17
C GLU A 156 -18.03 1.02 -19.67
N LYS A 157 -18.44 -0.19 -19.33
CA LYS A 157 -18.40 -0.81 -18.00
C LYS A 157 -16.96 -1.04 -17.49
N PHE A 158 -16.07 -0.09 -17.68
CA PHE A 158 -14.72 -0.09 -17.17
C PHE A 158 -14.63 0.89 -16.02
N ASP A 159 -15.30 0.51 -14.94
CA ASP A 159 -15.37 1.27 -13.68
C ASP A 159 -14.07 1.04 -12.91
N SER A 160 -13.03 1.78 -13.28
CA SER A 160 -11.83 1.93 -12.45
C SER A 160 -12.21 2.76 -11.23
N GLN A 161 -12.84 2.12 -10.24
CA GLN A 161 -13.19 2.80 -9.00
C GLN A 161 -11.91 3.29 -8.31
N PRO A 162 -11.88 4.51 -7.80
CA PRO A 162 -10.71 5.09 -7.12
C PRO A 162 -10.15 4.24 -5.97
N GLY A 163 -10.88 3.23 -5.53
CA GLY A 163 -10.45 2.31 -4.48
C GLY A 163 -9.76 1.02 -4.92
N GLU A 164 -9.73 0.69 -6.21
CA GLU A 164 -9.23 -0.62 -6.66
C GLU A 164 -7.73 -0.82 -6.40
N PHE A 165 -6.93 0.22 -6.56
CA PHE A 165 -5.50 0.17 -6.22
C PHE A 165 -5.29 -0.15 -4.74
N LYS A 166 -5.99 0.56 -3.85
CA LYS A 166 -5.96 0.30 -2.40
C LYS A 166 -6.45 -1.11 -2.07
N LYS A 167 -7.52 -1.55 -2.71
CA LYS A 167 -8.10 -2.89 -2.51
C LYS A 167 -7.13 -3.98 -2.93
N TYR A 168 -6.46 -3.83 -4.07
CA TYR A 168 -5.47 -4.77 -4.56
C TYR A 168 -4.30 -4.90 -3.58
N PHE A 169 -3.64 -3.80 -3.22
CA PHE A 169 -2.51 -3.85 -2.29
C PHE A 169 -2.91 -4.24 -0.88
N ARG A 170 -4.09 -3.82 -0.41
CA ARG A 170 -4.63 -4.30 0.87
C ARG A 170 -4.77 -5.82 0.89
N SER A 171 -5.28 -6.43 -0.16
CA SER A 171 -5.40 -7.89 -0.26
C SER A 171 -4.04 -8.58 -0.23
N GLN A 172 -3.06 -8.06 -0.96
CA GLN A 172 -1.68 -8.55 -0.94
C GLN A 172 -1.05 -8.44 0.45
N ILE A 173 -1.25 -7.32 1.12
CA ILE A 173 -0.73 -7.06 2.47
C ILE A 173 -1.37 -8.01 3.47
N VAL A 174 -2.71 -8.18 3.45
CA VAL A 174 -3.41 -9.11 4.35
C VAL A 174 -2.92 -10.54 4.17
N THR A 175 -2.67 -10.96 2.94
CA THR A 175 -2.10 -12.29 2.66
C THR A 175 -0.71 -12.45 3.28
N LYS A 176 0.15 -11.41 3.17
CA LYS A 176 1.46 -11.38 3.81
C LYS A 176 1.36 -11.36 5.33
N VAL A 177 0.46 -10.55 5.89
CA VAL A 177 0.19 -10.52 7.33
C VAL A 177 -0.15 -11.92 7.83
N LYS A 178 -1.09 -12.62 7.20
CA LYS A 178 -1.47 -14.00 7.58
C LYS A 178 -0.29 -14.95 7.54
N SER A 179 0.58 -14.82 6.54
CA SER A 179 1.79 -15.65 6.41
C SER A 179 2.83 -15.35 7.47
N TYR A 180 3.04 -14.06 7.78
CA TYR A 180 4.09 -13.63 8.71
C TYR A 180 3.66 -13.64 10.18
N LEU A 181 2.37 -13.51 10.48
CA LEU A 181 1.84 -13.44 11.83
C LEU A 181 2.34 -14.60 12.70
N THR A 182 2.13 -15.84 12.24
CA THR A 182 2.61 -17.04 12.96
C THR A 182 4.13 -17.07 13.11
N ARG A 183 4.83 -16.61 12.05
CA ARG A 183 6.28 -16.59 12.04
C ARG A 183 6.84 -15.59 13.05
N VAL A 184 6.30 -14.38 13.08
CA VAL A 184 6.72 -13.33 14.03
C VAL A 184 6.44 -13.73 15.46
N ILE A 185 5.26 -14.29 15.77
CA ILE A 185 4.93 -14.81 17.09
C ILE A 185 5.97 -15.82 17.56
N ARG A 186 6.39 -16.73 16.69
CA ARG A 186 7.39 -17.76 16.99
C ARG A 186 8.80 -17.17 17.14
N GLU A 187 9.23 -16.32 16.20
CA GLU A 187 10.57 -15.73 16.21
C GLU A 187 10.78 -14.81 17.40
N GLN A 188 9.75 -14.08 17.82
CA GLN A 188 9.78 -13.17 18.97
C GLN A 188 9.40 -13.85 20.28
N ASN A 189 9.10 -15.17 20.26
CA ASN A 189 8.68 -15.95 21.42
C ASN A 189 7.51 -15.33 22.18
N ILE A 190 6.52 -14.80 21.46
CA ILE A 190 5.37 -14.11 22.03
C ILE A 190 4.39 -15.14 22.62
N ASN A 191 4.01 -14.94 23.88
CA ASN A 191 2.94 -15.69 24.53
C ASN A 191 1.58 -15.22 24.03
N VAL A 192 0.84 -16.08 23.35
CA VAL A 192 -0.46 -15.72 22.76
C VAL A 192 -1.51 -15.35 23.82
N LEU A 193 -1.38 -15.83 25.05
CA LEU A 193 -2.26 -15.45 26.16
C LEU A 193 -2.12 -13.97 26.58
N GLN A 194 -1.01 -13.32 26.18
CA GLN A 194 -0.68 -11.93 26.47
C GLN A 194 -0.37 -11.15 25.18
N ILE A 195 -0.89 -11.59 24.05
CA ILE A 195 -0.51 -11.03 22.74
C ILE A 195 -0.81 -9.53 22.62
N ASP A 196 -1.82 -9.04 23.31
CA ASP A 196 -2.21 -7.63 23.30
C ASP A 196 -1.16 -6.70 23.95
N GLU A 197 -0.25 -7.23 24.76
CA GLU A 197 0.87 -6.49 25.34
C GLU A 197 1.98 -6.22 24.29
N HIS A 198 1.92 -6.89 23.14
CA HIS A 198 2.96 -6.88 22.09
C HIS A 198 2.52 -6.21 20.78
N LEU A 199 1.47 -5.36 20.82
CA LEU A 199 0.91 -4.70 19.61
C LEU A 199 1.97 -3.89 18.85
N GLU A 200 2.79 -3.11 19.54
CA GLU A 200 3.83 -2.28 18.92
C GLU A 200 4.93 -3.14 18.29
N LEU A 201 5.44 -4.11 19.03
CA LEU A 201 6.46 -5.04 18.54
C LEU A 201 5.98 -5.81 17.31
N MET A 202 4.72 -6.28 17.33
CA MET A 202 4.10 -6.96 16.20
C MET A 202 3.92 -6.04 15.00
N SER A 203 3.55 -4.79 15.24
CA SER A 203 3.39 -3.77 14.20
C SER A 203 4.70 -3.52 13.46
N ASP A 204 5.79 -3.31 14.17
CA ASP A 204 7.11 -3.08 13.60
C ASP A 204 7.64 -4.29 12.83
N ALA A 205 7.55 -5.48 13.45
CA ALA A 205 8.03 -6.70 12.82
C ALA A 205 7.25 -7.05 11.53
N LEU A 206 5.94 -6.84 11.53
CA LEU A 206 5.10 -7.05 10.34
C LEU A 206 5.37 -5.99 9.26
N ARG A 207 5.51 -4.71 9.65
CA ARG A 207 5.86 -3.62 8.72
C ARG A 207 7.13 -3.95 7.93
N ASP A 208 8.18 -4.36 8.63
CA ASP A 208 9.47 -4.63 8.01
C ASP A 208 9.38 -5.80 7.02
N LYS A 209 8.69 -6.88 7.42
CA LYS A 209 8.47 -8.03 6.55
C LYS A 209 7.59 -7.73 5.33
N ILE A 210 6.60 -6.86 5.47
CA ILE A 210 5.72 -6.46 4.37
C ILE A 210 6.51 -5.59 3.38
N ASN A 211 7.32 -4.65 3.87
CA ASN A 211 8.10 -3.75 3.04
C ASN A 211 9.12 -4.48 2.15
N GLU A 212 9.71 -5.59 2.61
CA GLU A 212 10.61 -6.43 1.80
C GLU A 212 10.01 -6.79 0.42
N GLY A 213 8.69 -6.93 0.32
CA GLY A 213 8.02 -7.27 -0.95
C GLY A 213 7.35 -6.10 -1.66
N LEU A 214 7.22 -4.94 -1.02
CA LEU A 214 6.62 -3.75 -1.64
C LEU A 214 7.63 -2.93 -2.44
N ASP A 215 8.92 -3.04 -2.12
CA ASP A 215 9.99 -2.37 -2.86
C ASP A 215 10.01 -2.73 -4.35
N GLU A 216 9.62 -3.95 -4.71
CA GLU A 216 9.49 -4.36 -6.11
C GLU A 216 8.48 -3.52 -6.91
N TYR A 217 7.50 -2.94 -6.22
CA TYR A 217 6.47 -2.07 -6.81
C TYR A 217 6.81 -0.59 -6.65
N GLY A 218 7.93 -0.23 -6.04
CA GLY A 218 8.26 1.16 -5.73
C GLY A 218 7.33 1.76 -4.67
N LEU A 219 6.86 0.95 -3.74
CA LEU A 219 5.96 1.30 -2.64
C LEU A 219 6.63 1.05 -1.29
N THR A 220 6.21 1.81 -0.28
CA THR A 220 6.57 1.56 1.11
C THR A 220 5.39 1.81 2.04
N ILE A 221 5.39 1.10 3.14
CA ILE A 221 4.51 1.32 4.29
C ILE A 221 5.39 1.96 5.38
N PRO A 222 5.37 3.30 5.53
CA PRO A 222 6.13 3.97 6.58
C PRO A 222 5.62 3.62 7.97
N GLU A 223 4.31 3.42 8.11
CA GLU A 223 3.65 3.12 9.37
C GLU A 223 2.64 1.99 9.19
N PHE A 224 2.72 0.99 10.04
CA PHE A 224 1.81 -0.15 10.07
C PHE A 224 1.39 -0.38 11.52
N PHE A 225 0.09 -0.42 11.77
CA PHE A 225 -0.45 -0.57 13.10
C PHE A 225 -1.30 -1.84 13.19
N VAL A 226 -0.95 -2.72 14.12
CA VAL A 226 -1.84 -3.76 14.61
C VAL A 226 -2.61 -3.12 15.77
N MET A 227 -3.90 -2.92 15.59
CA MET A 227 -4.74 -2.25 16.60
C MET A 227 -5.42 -3.25 17.52
N ARG A 228 -5.67 -4.45 17.05
CA ARG A 228 -6.36 -5.49 17.81
C ARG A 228 -6.00 -6.87 17.29
N PHE A 229 -5.83 -7.80 18.23
CA PHE A 229 -5.93 -9.22 17.95
C PHE A 229 -7.34 -9.73 18.29
N VAL A 230 -7.76 -10.75 17.58
CA VAL A 230 -9.00 -11.50 17.83
C VAL A 230 -8.59 -12.90 18.26
N THR A 231 -8.74 -13.19 19.53
CA THR A 231 -8.39 -14.48 20.13
C THR A 231 -9.65 -15.33 20.34
N PRO A 232 -9.54 -16.58 20.81
CA PRO A 232 -10.72 -17.38 21.15
C PRO A 232 -11.62 -16.74 22.21
N GLU A 233 -11.11 -15.92 23.14
CA GLU A 233 -11.93 -15.24 24.14
C GLU A 233 -12.92 -14.20 23.58
N ASP A 234 -12.67 -13.70 22.38
CA ASP A 234 -13.55 -12.75 21.71
C ASP A 234 -14.78 -13.42 21.04
N ASP A 235 -14.80 -14.75 20.98
CA ASP A 235 -15.84 -15.51 20.29
C ASP A 235 -16.25 -16.75 21.10
N PRO A 236 -17.34 -16.66 21.88
CA PRO A 236 -17.84 -17.79 22.68
C PRO A 236 -18.19 -19.03 21.86
N SER A 237 -18.34 -18.90 20.54
CA SER A 237 -18.59 -20.04 19.64
C SER A 237 -17.31 -20.73 19.15
N ASP A 238 -16.14 -20.16 19.45
CA ASP A 238 -14.86 -20.76 19.10
C ASP A 238 -14.65 -22.08 19.89
N PRO A 239 -14.34 -23.19 19.23
CA PRO A 239 -14.12 -24.47 19.89
C PRO A 239 -13.07 -24.45 21.02
N SER A 240 -12.15 -23.48 20.97
CA SER A 240 -11.07 -23.31 21.94
C SER A 240 -11.40 -22.33 23.06
N TYR A 241 -12.60 -21.74 23.08
CA TYR A 241 -12.99 -20.64 23.99
C TYR A 241 -12.76 -21.02 25.47
N GLU A 242 -13.42 -22.08 25.95
CA GLU A 242 -13.34 -22.52 27.35
C GLU A 242 -11.89 -22.90 27.74
N GLN A 243 -11.19 -23.60 26.86
CA GLN A 243 -9.83 -24.03 27.08
C GLN A 243 -8.89 -22.81 27.18
N PHE A 244 -9.07 -21.81 26.29
CA PHE A 244 -8.29 -20.58 26.28
C PHE A 244 -8.46 -19.79 27.58
N LEU A 245 -9.69 -19.58 28.03
CA LEU A 245 -10.00 -18.91 29.29
C LEU A 245 -9.41 -19.65 30.51
N HIS A 246 -9.50 -20.96 30.50
CA HIS A 246 -8.92 -21.78 31.56
C HIS A 246 -7.40 -21.62 31.65
N MET A 247 -6.70 -21.68 30.51
CA MET A 247 -5.25 -21.50 30.43
C MET A 247 -4.83 -20.09 30.82
N LYS A 248 -5.57 -19.06 30.39
CA LYS A 248 -5.32 -17.65 30.77
C LYS A 248 -5.41 -17.47 32.29
N LYS A 249 -6.40 -18.07 32.92
CA LYS A 249 -6.55 -18.07 34.40
C LYS A 249 -5.40 -18.79 35.10
N LEU A 250 -5.00 -19.96 34.61
CA LEU A 250 -3.87 -20.71 35.16
C LEU A 250 -2.55 -19.95 35.06
N TYR A 251 -2.34 -19.31 33.91
CA TYR A 251 -1.15 -18.49 33.67
C TYR A 251 -1.09 -17.31 34.65
N GLY A 252 -2.19 -16.59 34.83
CA GLY A 252 -2.27 -15.52 35.82
C GLY A 252 -1.98 -15.99 37.26
N GLN A 253 -2.50 -17.15 37.66
CA GLN A 253 -2.23 -17.72 39.00
C GLN A 253 -0.74 -18.12 39.17
N LYS A 254 -0.10 -18.65 38.14
CA LYS A 254 1.35 -18.95 38.19
C LYS A 254 2.19 -17.69 38.32
N PHE A 255 1.83 -16.64 37.61
CA PHE A 255 2.53 -15.36 37.67
C PHE A 255 2.48 -14.75 39.07
N ILE A 256 1.29 -14.71 39.70
CA ILE A 256 1.13 -14.22 41.08
C ILE A 256 2.00 -15.02 42.05
N LYS A 257 1.99 -16.35 41.95
CA LYS A 257 2.79 -17.21 42.86
C LYS A 257 4.32 -17.02 42.69
N LEU A 258 4.76 -16.68 41.45
CA LEU A 258 6.17 -16.38 41.20
C LEU A 258 6.56 -15.06 41.84
N GLN A 259 5.75 -14.02 41.69
CA GLN A 259 5.98 -12.73 42.34
C GLN A 259 6.00 -12.84 43.87
N GLU A 260 5.07 -13.56 44.46
CA GLU A 260 5.04 -13.79 45.91
C GLU A 260 6.34 -14.47 46.41
N ARG A 261 6.88 -15.43 45.64
CA ARG A 261 8.16 -16.09 45.98
C ARG A 261 9.36 -15.16 45.86
N GLU A 262 9.37 -14.29 44.83
CA GLU A 262 10.44 -13.31 44.63
C GLU A 262 10.46 -12.27 45.75
N VAL A 263 9.29 -11.78 46.18
CA VAL A 263 9.16 -10.86 47.31
C VAL A 263 9.66 -11.52 48.61
N GLN A 264 9.25 -12.76 48.90
CA GLN A 264 9.71 -13.49 50.06
C GLN A 264 11.22 -13.77 50.06
N ALA A 265 11.82 -14.00 48.86
CA ALA A 265 13.25 -14.19 48.70
C ALA A 265 14.08 -12.90 48.89
N THR A 266 13.43 -11.74 48.67
CA THR A 266 14.07 -10.42 48.80
C THR A 266 14.01 -9.90 50.27
N GLU A 267 13.03 -10.39 51.05
CA GLU A 267 12.84 -10.05 52.47
C GLU A 267 13.59 -10.97 53.45
N ALA A 268 14.21 -12.06 52.98
CA ALA A 268 14.98 -13.02 53.75
C ALA A 268 16.49 -12.80 53.58
#